data_123bb09ebe946ac229132abecc3050e2
#
_entry.id   123bb09ebe946ac229132abecc3050e2
#
_cell.length_a   1.000
_cell.length_b   1.000
_cell.length_c   1.000
_cell.angle_alpha   90.00
_cell.angle_beta   90.00
_cell.angle_gamma   90.00
#
_symmetry.space_group_name_H-M   'P 1'
#
loop_
_entity.id
_entity.type
_entity.pdbx_description
1 polymer ?
#
loop_
_entity_poly.entity_id
_entity_poly.type
_entity_poly.pdbx_seq_one_letter_code
_entity_poly.pdbx_strand_id
1 'polypeptide(L)'
;MESLEAELERARDLEVGDLADAIESIGFECTRCGACCTAEEADDGGTDPHTATVFPDEVRALQEATGEPWRDVARPMPFGLREGDDGPEGETFEWALRTDACGDCAFYRESDGVGACAVHPDRPLICRTYPFSVALDGTSQPMGEAVDERGVVRAHECEGLGRDIDRGDAEELAGALRERAVRELEEAIAVRDAYEPADPDPGEVVVHDSEGAKHPDGTPR
;
A
#
# COMPACT_ATOMS: atom_id res chain seq x y z
N MET A 1 15.55 3.08 -18.67
CA MET A 1 14.50 3.30 -17.65
C MET A 1 13.58 4.34 -18.27
N GLU A 2 12.31 4.04 -18.43
CA GLU A 2 11.35 5.03 -18.90
C GLU A 2 11.09 6.09 -17.82
N SER A 3 10.47 7.21 -18.19
CA SER A 3 10.13 8.24 -17.21
C SER A 3 8.81 7.87 -16.49
N LEU A 4 8.62 8.39 -15.28
CA LEU A 4 7.38 8.21 -14.53
C LEU A 4 6.15 8.70 -15.32
N GLU A 5 6.31 9.77 -16.11
CA GLU A 5 5.24 10.30 -16.98
C GLU A 5 4.86 9.31 -18.08
N ALA A 6 5.83 8.62 -18.67
CA ALA A 6 5.53 7.61 -19.70
C ALA A 6 4.83 6.38 -19.09
N GLU A 7 5.21 5.98 -17.88
CA GLU A 7 4.51 4.94 -17.14
C GLU A 7 3.09 5.36 -16.74
N LEU A 8 2.91 6.62 -16.30
CA LEU A 8 1.61 7.17 -15.96
C LEU A 8 0.65 7.16 -17.15
N GLU A 9 1.12 7.53 -18.35
CA GLU A 9 0.30 7.43 -19.56
C GLU A 9 -0.10 5.98 -19.84
N ARG A 10 0.81 5.01 -19.68
CA ARG A 10 0.45 3.59 -19.82
C ARG A 10 -0.54 3.12 -18.75
N ALA A 11 -0.38 3.56 -17.50
CA ALA A 11 -1.34 3.23 -16.44
C ALA A 11 -2.75 3.76 -16.76
N ARG A 12 -2.83 4.97 -17.34
CA ARG A 12 -4.09 5.58 -17.78
C ARG A 12 -4.72 4.87 -18.97
N ASP A 13 -3.91 4.29 -19.84
CA ASP A 13 -4.35 3.55 -21.02
C ASP A 13 -4.76 2.10 -20.72
N LEU A 14 -4.60 1.62 -19.48
CA LEU A 14 -5.05 0.28 -19.10
C LEU A 14 -6.56 0.14 -19.25
N GLU A 15 -6.98 -0.88 -19.97
CA GLU A 15 -8.40 -1.21 -20.14
C GLU A 15 -8.90 -2.07 -18.97
N VAL A 16 -9.91 -1.58 -18.25
CA VAL A 16 -10.50 -2.30 -17.10
C VAL A 16 -10.98 -3.69 -17.50
N GLY A 17 -11.52 -3.84 -18.71
CA GLY A 17 -11.96 -5.15 -19.23
C GLY A 17 -10.83 -6.17 -19.33
N ASP A 18 -9.67 -5.76 -19.82
CA ASP A 18 -8.50 -6.65 -19.97
C ASP A 18 -7.93 -7.04 -18.59
N LEU A 19 -7.92 -6.11 -17.64
CA LEU A 19 -7.54 -6.40 -16.26
C LEU A 19 -8.53 -7.36 -15.59
N ALA A 20 -9.83 -7.17 -15.79
CA ALA A 20 -10.86 -8.05 -15.27
C ALA A 20 -10.76 -9.47 -15.85
N ASP A 21 -10.50 -9.61 -17.17
CA ASP A 21 -10.27 -10.90 -17.82
C ASP A 21 -9.07 -11.63 -17.20
N ALA A 22 -8.00 -10.89 -16.89
CA ALA A 22 -6.82 -11.44 -16.24
C ALA A 22 -7.15 -11.90 -14.81
N ILE A 23 -7.86 -11.09 -14.01
CA ILE A 23 -8.28 -11.40 -12.65
C ILE A 23 -9.20 -12.62 -12.64
N GLU A 24 -10.21 -12.70 -13.52
CA GLU A 24 -11.09 -13.87 -13.67
C GLU A 24 -10.29 -15.14 -14.03
N SER A 25 -9.28 -15.01 -14.91
CA SER A 25 -8.43 -16.14 -15.30
C SER A 25 -7.57 -16.67 -14.16
N ILE A 26 -7.12 -15.80 -13.26
CA ILE A 26 -6.38 -16.18 -12.04
C ILE A 26 -7.35 -16.71 -10.99
N GLY A 27 -8.48 -16.03 -10.79
CA GLY A 27 -9.49 -16.32 -9.79
C GLY A 27 -9.12 -15.81 -8.39
N PHE A 28 -10.12 -15.27 -7.69
CA PHE A 28 -9.88 -14.75 -6.31
C PHE A 28 -11.18 -14.61 -5.52
N GLU A 29 -11.15 -15.08 -4.27
CA GLU A 29 -12.15 -14.78 -3.25
C GLU A 29 -11.47 -14.60 -1.91
N CYS A 30 -11.68 -13.47 -1.23
CA CYS A 30 -11.09 -13.22 0.08
C CYS A 30 -11.63 -14.18 1.14
N THR A 31 -10.75 -15.02 1.69
CA THR A 31 -11.08 -16.01 2.74
C THR A 31 -11.13 -15.39 4.13
N ARG A 32 -10.72 -14.12 4.28
CA ARG A 32 -10.58 -13.43 5.57
C ARG A 32 -9.58 -14.11 6.51
N CYS A 33 -8.53 -14.74 5.96
CA CYS A 33 -7.48 -15.39 6.75
C CYS A 33 -6.64 -14.40 7.58
N GLY A 34 -6.63 -13.12 7.20
CA GLY A 34 -5.89 -12.08 7.91
C GLY A 34 -4.42 -11.93 7.48
N ALA A 35 -3.85 -12.86 6.72
CA ALA A 35 -2.43 -12.86 6.36
C ALA A 35 -1.95 -11.52 5.74
N CYS A 36 -2.79 -10.87 4.91
CA CYS A 36 -2.49 -9.56 4.35
C CYS A 36 -2.62 -8.38 5.34
N CYS A 37 -2.92 -8.64 6.60
CA CYS A 37 -3.10 -7.62 7.64
C CYS A 37 -2.22 -7.87 8.87
N THR A 38 -1.50 -9.00 8.92
CA THR A 38 -0.65 -9.40 10.04
C THR A 38 0.82 -9.25 9.68
N ALA A 39 1.66 -9.19 10.70
CA ALA A 39 3.10 -9.23 10.58
C ALA A 39 3.57 -10.59 10.04
N GLU A 40 4.70 -10.61 9.37
CA GLU A 40 5.31 -11.82 8.81
C GLU A 40 6.55 -12.23 9.60
N GLU A 41 6.92 -13.52 9.55
CA GLU A 41 8.20 -13.97 10.09
C GLU A 41 9.33 -13.54 9.14
N ALA A 42 10.30 -12.79 9.67
CA ALA A 42 11.47 -12.38 8.92
C ALA A 42 12.48 -13.54 8.78
N ASP A 43 13.30 -13.51 7.72
CA ASP A 43 14.33 -14.55 7.44
C ASP A 43 15.36 -14.71 8.57
N ASP A 44 15.58 -13.67 9.37
CA ASP A 44 16.49 -13.67 10.52
C ASP A 44 15.87 -14.20 11.83
N GLY A 45 14.60 -14.61 11.78
CA GLY A 45 13.80 -15.08 12.92
C GLY A 45 13.18 -13.95 13.75
N GLY A 46 13.24 -12.73 13.25
CA GLY A 46 12.48 -11.59 13.75
C GLY A 46 11.04 -11.56 13.23
N THR A 47 10.43 -10.40 13.33
CA THR A 47 9.08 -10.14 12.81
C THR A 47 9.11 -8.88 11.96
N ASP A 48 8.67 -8.99 10.71
CA ASP A 48 8.48 -7.85 9.82
C ASP A 48 7.06 -7.31 10.00
N PRO A 49 6.91 -6.07 10.49
CA PRO A 49 5.59 -5.49 10.68
C PRO A 49 4.85 -5.34 9.36
N HIS A 50 3.52 -5.53 9.41
CA HIS A 50 2.65 -5.25 8.27
C HIS A 50 2.95 -3.88 7.66
N THR A 51 3.16 -3.83 6.35
CA THR A 51 3.54 -2.61 5.65
C THR A 51 2.65 -2.42 4.42
N ALA A 52 1.59 -1.64 4.57
CA ALA A 52 0.70 -1.23 3.48
C ALA A 52 0.81 0.27 3.28
N THR A 53 1.22 0.68 2.08
CA THR A 53 1.32 2.09 1.68
C THR A 53 -0.05 2.75 1.69
N VAL A 54 -0.11 4.01 2.12
CA VAL A 54 -1.33 4.79 2.18
C VAL A 54 -1.08 6.24 1.74
N PHE A 55 -1.95 6.76 0.89
CA PHE A 55 -1.86 8.14 0.41
C PHE A 55 -2.35 9.15 1.45
N PRO A 56 -1.88 10.42 1.43
CA PRO A 56 -2.28 11.44 2.40
C PRO A 56 -3.80 11.66 2.51
N ASP A 57 -4.53 11.61 1.40
CA ASP A 57 -5.99 11.74 1.39
C ASP A 57 -6.70 10.49 1.93
N GLU A 58 -6.14 9.31 1.71
CA GLU A 58 -6.65 8.06 2.32
C GLU A 58 -6.45 8.07 3.84
N VAL A 59 -5.32 8.61 4.34
CA VAL A 59 -5.14 8.80 5.79
C VAL A 59 -6.24 9.72 6.33
N ARG A 60 -6.55 10.83 5.64
CA ARG A 60 -7.65 11.74 6.06
C ARG A 60 -9.02 11.05 6.02
N ALA A 61 -9.30 10.25 5.01
CA ALA A 61 -10.54 9.48 4.95
C ALA A 61 -10.64 8.49 6.13
N LEU A 62 -9.56 7.82 6.48
CA LEU A 62 -9.51 6.94 7.65
C LEU A 62 -9.66 7.72 8.97
N GLN A 63 -9.09 8.92 9.08
CA GLN A 63 -9.31 9.79 10.24
C GLN A 63 -10.79 10.19 10.39
N GLU A 64 -11.45 10.52 9.28
CA GLU A 64 -12.90 10.83 9.29
C GLU A 64 -13.74 9.62 9.69
N ALA A 65 -13.40 8.44 9.19
CA ALA A 65 -14.13 7.20 9.47
C ALA A 65 -13.96 6.72 10.91
N THR A 66 -12.79 6.94 11.53
CA THR A 66 -12.46 6.41 12.85
C THR A 66 -12.49 7.44 13.97
N GLY A 67 -12.28 8.71 13.66
CA GLY A 67 -12.05 9.78 14.64
C GLY A 67 -10.64 9.80 15.24
N GLU A 68 -9.73 8.96 14.75
CA GLU A 68 -8.36 8.84 15.26
C GLU A 68 -7.45 9.94 14.67
N PRO A 69 -6.43 10.41 15.41
CA PRO A 69 -5.44 11.33 14.87
C PRO A 69 -4.52 10.65 13.87
N TRP A 70 -3.85 11.42 13.00
CA TRP A 70 -2.94 10.94 11.96
C TRP A 70 -2.00 9.83 12.43
N ARG A 71 -1.28 10.06 13.51
CA ARG A 71 -0.28 9.13 14.07
C ARG A 71 -0.82 7.77 14.50
N ASP A 72 -2.14 7.67 14.73
CA ASP A 72 -2.81 6.41 15.10
C ASP A 72 -3.40 5.70 13.87
N VAL A 73 -3.43 6.38 12.72
CA VAL A 73 -3.86 5.87 11.40
C VAL A 73 -2.67 5.46 10.55
N ALA A 74 -1.64 6.32 10.47
CA ALA A 74 -0.47 6.12 9.63
C ALA A 74 0.84 6.31 10.41
N ARG A 75 1.91 5.72 9.86
CA ARG A 75 3.29 5.88 10.33
C ARG A 75 4.20 6.16 9.14
N PRO A 76 5.37 6.77 9.37
CA PRO A 76 6.39 6.85 8.33
C PRO A 76 6.73 5.46 7.78
N MET A 77 6.91 5.36 6.46
CA MET A 77 7.46 4.15 5.85
C MET A 77 8.87 3.91 6.40
N PRO A 78 9.24 2.66 6.77
CA PRO A 78 10.56 2.41 7.37
C PRO A 78 11.73 2.55 6.37
N PHE A 79 11.46 2.49 5.07
CA PHE A 79 12.49 2.58 4.03
C PHE A 79 13.09 3.99 3.95
N GLY A 80 14.43 4.05 3.92
CA GLY A 80 15.20 5.31 3.93
C GLY A 80 15.56 5.79 5.34
N LEU A 81 14.94 5.25 6.38
CA LEU A 81 15.29 5.55 7.75
C LEU A 81 16.45 4.67 8.24
N ARG A 82 17.20 5.17 9.21
CA ARG A 82 18.26 4.44 9.91
C ARG A 82 18.00 4.46 11.41
N GLU A 83 18.50 3.46 12.12
CA GLU A 83 18.43 3.44 13.58
C GLU A 83 19.45 4.43 14.15
N GLY A 84 18.95 5.42 14.90
CA GLY A 84 19.72 6.36 15.70
C GLY A 84 19.70 5.98 17.19
N ASP A 85 20.36 6.80 18.04
CA ASP A 85 20.41 6.56 19.48
C ASP A 85 19.04 6.67 20.16
N ASP A 86 18.13 7.49 19.60
CA ASP A 86 16.80 7.77 20.14
C ASP A 86 15.67 7.12 19.31
N GLY A 87 15.99 6.22 18.37
CA GLY A 87 15.06 5.55 17.47
C GLY A 87 15.31 5.87 16.00
N PRO A 88 14.37 5.53 15.09
CA PRO A 88 14.55 5.77 13.66
C PRO A 88 14.68 7.26 13.36
N GLU A 89 15.59 7.59 12.43
CA GLU A 89 15.87 8.95 11.99
C GLU A 89 16.15 9.00 10.49
N GLY A 90 15.89 10.14 9.85
CA GLY A 90 16.17 10.37 8.44
C GLY A 90 14.96 10.80 7.63
N GLU A 91 15.05 10.62 6.32
CA GLU A 91 14.00 10.96 5.38
C GLU A 91 13.37 9.70 4.79
N THR A 92 12.05 9.70 4.63
CA THR A 92 11.29 8.66 3.92
C THR A 92 10.26 9.33 3.00
N PHE A 93 9.72 8.57 2.04
CA PHE A 93 8.95 9.14 0.93
C PHE A 93 7.52 8.61 0.83
N GLU A 94 7.07 7.87 1.84
CA GLU A 94 5.75 7.26 1.85
C GLU A 94 5.21 7.14 3.27
N TRP A 95 3.90 6.98 3.37
CA TRP A 95 3.21 6.60 4.59
C TRP A 95 2.80 5.13 4.54
N ALA A 96 2.89 4.46 5.66
CA ALA A 96 2.33 3.13 5.86
C ALA A 96 1.19 3.18 6.87
N LEU A 97 0.25 2.26 6.78
CA LEU A 97 -0.76 2.07 7.81
C LEU A 97 -0.11 1.80 9.17
N ARG A 98 -0.71 2.33 10.23
CA ARG A 98 -0.27 2.09 11.60
C ARG A 98 -0.37 0.61 11.95
N THR A 99 0.61 0.12 12.71
CA THR A 99 0.62 -1.24 13.26
C THR A 99 0.49 -1.19 14.78
N ASP A 100 -0.01 -2.26 15.36
CA ASP A 100 -0.04 -2.49 16.78
C ASP A 100 1.33 -2.97 17.32
N ALA A 101 1.38 -3.34 18.59
CA ALA A 101 2.61 -3.80 19.25
C ALA A 101 3.11 -5.17 18.75
N CYS A 102 2.26 -5.94 18.07
CA CYS A 102 2.62 -7.23 17.46
C CYS A 102 3.09 -7.05 16.01
N GLY A 103 2.96 -5.84 15.46
CA GLY A 103 3.27 -5.54 14.07
C GLY A 103 2.09 -5.72 13.11
N ASP A 104 0.92 -6.11 13.61
CA ASP A 104 -0.29 -6.26 12.81
C ASP A 104 -0.93 -4.91 12.48
N CYS A 105 -1.66 -4.82 11.37
CA CYS A 105 -2.43 -3.62 11.02
C CYS A 105 -3.34 -3.17 12.17
N ALA A 106 -3.25 -1.91 12.57
CA ALA A 106 -4.04 -1.35 13.68
C ALA A 106 -5.57 -1.48 13.49
N PHE A 107 -6.02 -1.67 12.26
CA PHE A 107 -7.44 -1.89 11.92
C PHE A 107 -7.83 -3.36 11.78
N TYR A 108 -6.89 -4.29 11.92
CA TYR A 108 -7.18 -5.72 11.90
C TYR A 108 -7.86 -6.15 13.20
N ARG A 109 -8.84 -6.99 13.08
CA ARG A 109 -9.53 -7.66 14.20
C ARG A 109 -9.73 -9.11 13.82
N GLU A 110 -9.63 -9.99 14.80
CA GLU A 110 -9.90 -11.41 14.61
C GLU A 110 -10.90 -11.89 15.66
N SER A 111 -11.82 -12.73 15.25
CA SER A 111 -12.74 -13.43 16.13
C SER A 111 -13.00 -14.83 15.58
N ASP A 112 -12.79 -15.83 16.42
CA ASP A 112 -13.00 -17.25 16.10
C ASP A 112 -12.25 -17.73 14.83
N GLY A 113 -11.04 -17.19 14.60
CA GLY A 113 -10.21 -17.52 13.43
C GLY A 113 -10.67 -16.87 12.13
N VAL A 114 -11.56 -15.88 12.20
CA VAL A 114 -11.99 -15.10 11.03
C VAL A 114 -11.51 -13.67 11.19
N GLY A 115 -10.69 -13.22 10.23
CA GLY A 115 -10.18 -11.86 10.16
C GLY A 115 -11.25 -10.87 9.67
N ALA A 116 -11.17 -9.64 10.18
CA ALA A 116 -12.01 -8.53 9.76
C ALA A 116 -11.22 -7.22 9.79
N CYS A 117 -11.47 -6.35 8.81
CA CYS A 117 -10.98 -4.99 8.82
C CYS A 117 -12.02 -4.05 9.44
N ALA A 118 -11.64 -3.32 10.50
CA ALA A 118 -12.55 -2.39 11.19
C ALA A 118 -12.97 -1.20 10.29
N VAL A 119 -12.17 -0.90 9.27
CA VAL A 119 -12.42 0.18 8.28
C VAL A 119 -12.67 -0.39 6.89
N HIS A 120 -13.31 -1.56 6.79
CA HIS A 120 -13.48 -2.29 5.53
C HIS A 120 -14.06 -1.45 4.37
N PRO A 121 -15.07 -0.58 4.55
CA PRO A 121 -15.59 0.27 3.49
C PRO A 121 -14.60 1.33 3.02
N ASP A 122 -13.72 1.77 3.91
CA ASP A 122 -12.78 2.89 3.71
C ASP A 122 -11.33 2.40 3.55
N ARG A 123 -11.14 1.11 3.16
CA ARG A 123 -9.82 0.54 2.96
C ARG A 123 -9.04 1.30 1.89
N PRO A 124 -7.73 1.58 2.14
CA PRO A 124 -6.83 2.11 1.11
C PRO A 124 -6.77 1.23 -0.14
N LEU A 125 -6.42 1.82 -1.27
CA LEU A 125 -6.35 1.13 -2.56
C LEU A 125 -5.44 -0.11 -2.51
N ILE A 126 -4.31 -0.04 -1.80
CA ILE A 126 -3.42 -1.20 -1.62
C ILE A 126 -4.16 -2.39 -0.99
N CYS A 127 -4.98 -2.14 0.02
CA CYS A 127 -5.76 -3.18 0.71
C CYS A 127 -6.97 -3.65 -0.11
N ARG A 128 -7.54 -2.78 -0.95
CA ARG A 128 -8.66 -3.12 -1.83
C ARG A 128 -8.24 -3.97 -3.01
N THR A 129 -7.00 -3.80 -3.47
CA THR A 129 -6.47 -4.46 -4.67
C THR A 129 -5.65 -5.71 -4.37
N TYR A 130 -5.25 -5.94 -3.11
CA TYR A 130 -4.54 -7.16 -2.76
C TYR A 130 -5.39 -8.42 -3.10
N PRO A 131 -4.82 -9.46 -3.71
CA PRO A 131 -3.39 -9.73 -3.90
C PRO A 131 -2.82 -9.26 -5.25
N PHE A 132 -3.48 -8.36 -5.97
CA PHE A 132 -3.06 -8.00 -7.33
C PHE A 132 -2.23 -6.72 -7.37
N SER A 133 -1.33 -6.68 -8.34
CA SER A 133 -0.59 -5.48 -8.76
C SER A 133 -0.48 -5.42 -10.28
N VAL A 134 -0.04 -4.27 -10.81
CA VAL A 134 0.20 -4.06 -12.24
C VAL A 134 1.69 -3.91 -12.49
N ALA A 135 2.24 -4.65 -13.44
CA ALA A 135 3.61 -4.50 -13.90
C ALA A 135 3.66 -3.65 -15.18
N LEU A 136 4.25 -2.47 -15.08
CA LEU A 136 4.38 -1.51 -16.18
C LEU A 136 5.83 -1.40 -16.72
N ASP A 137 6.67 -2.39 -16.42
CA ASP A 137 8.08 -2.49 -16.85
C ASP A 137 9.02 -1.37 -16.34
N GLY A 138 8.62 -0.63 -15.32
CA GLY A 138 9.38 0.47 -14.75
C GLY A 138 9.51 0.41 -13.23
N THR A 139 8.83 1.32 -12.56
CA THR A 139 8.89 1.53 -11.10
C THR A 139 7.77 0.87 -10.32
N SER A 140 6.95 0.02 -10.96
CA SER A 140 5.83 -0.64 -10.29
C SER A 140 6.29 -1.37 -9.03
N GLN A 141 5.56 -1.12 -7.95
CA GLN A 141 5.92 -1.52 -6.60
C GLN A 141 6.00 -3.04 -6.45
N PRO A 142 7.10 -3.57 -5.95
CA PRO A 142 7.17 -4.97 -5.62
C PRO A 142 6.33 -5.23 -4.35
N MET A 143 5.24 -5.95 -4.50
CA MET A 143 4.50 -6.54 -3.38
C MET A 143 5.03 -7.94 -3.05
N GLY A 144 6.36 -8.12 -3.11
CA GLY A 144 6.97 -9.44 -3.07
C GLY A 144 6.95 -10.16 -4.43
N GLU A 145 7.33 -11.44 -4.43
CA GLU A 145 7.35 -12.26 -5.64
C GLU A 145 5.93 -12.58 -6.11
N ALA A 146 5.68 -12.44 -7.42
CA ALA A 146 4.41 -12.85 -8.00
C ALA A 146 4.33 -14.37 -8.14
N VAL A 147 3.22 -14.97 -7.71
CA VAL A 147 2.97 -16.42 -7.81
C VAL A 147 2.17 -16.80 -9.05
N ASP A 148 1.46 -15.85 -9.66
CA ASP A 148 0.79 -15.99 -10.96
C ASP A 148 0.79 -14.64 -11.71
N GLU A 149 0.67 -14.72 -13.03
CA GLU A 149 0.63 -13.53 -13.88
C GLU A 149 -0.22 -13.74 -15.14
N ARG A 150 -0.93 -12.69 -15.53
CA ARG A 150 -1.68 -12.65 -16.79
C ARG A 150 -1.54 -11.26 -17.42
N GLY A 151 -0.83 -11.19 -18.53
CA GLY A 151 -0.53 -9.91 -19.15
C GLY A 151 0.26 -9.01 -18.20
N VAL A 152 -0.29 -7.85 -17.87
CA VAL A 152 0.30 -6.89 -16.93
C VAL A 152 -0.11 -7.14 -15.48
N VAL A 153 -1.11 -8.00 -15.23
CA VAL A 153 -1.57 -8.31 -13.87
C VAL A 153 -0.66 -9.34 -13.22
N ARG A 154 -0.24 -9.05 -12.00
CA ARG A 154 0.52 -9.94 -11.13
C ARG A 154 -0.32 -10.29 -9.91
N ALA A 155 -0.31 -11.55 -9.52
CA ALA A 155 -0.92 -12.03 -8.29
C ALA A 155 0.17 -12.43 -7.29
N HIS A 156 0.03 -11.99 -6.06
CA HIS A 156 0.93 -12.28 -4.95
C HIS A 156 0.33 -13.35 -4.04
N GLU A 157 1.15 -13.96 -3.18
CA GLU A 157 0.73 -15.07 -2.35
C GLU A 157 -0.53 -14.71 -1.53
N CYS A 158 -1.57 -15.50 -1.71
CA CYS A 158 -2.85 -15.34 -1.01
C CYS A 158 -3.64 -16.65 -1.03
N GLU A 159 -4.19 -17.05 0.11
CA GLU A 159 -5.05 -18.25 0.24
C GLU A 159 -6.30 -18.20 -0.65
N GLY A 160 -6.74 -16.98 -1.00
CA GLY A 160 -7.94 -16.75 -1.82
C GLY A 160 -7.74 -16.94 -3.33
N LEU A 161 -6.51 -17.12 -3.83
CA LEU A 161 -6.25 -17.31 -5.25
C LEU A 161 -6.80 -18.63 -5.78
N GLY A 162 -7.14 -18.66 -7.07
CA GLY A 162 -7.69 -19.84 -7.75
C GLY A 162 -9.15 -20.14 -7.43
N ARG A 163 -9.85 -19.24 -6.74
CA ARG A 163 -11.29 -19.34 -6.45
C ARG A 163 -12.10 -18.63 -7.53
N ASP A 164 -13.34 -19.07 -7.71
CA ASP A 164 -14.24 -18.42 -8.67
C ASP A 164 -14.53 -16.97 -8.23
N ILE A 165 -14.44 -16.04 -9.17
CA ILE A 165 -14.85 -14.63 -9.01
C ILE A 165 -15.87 -14.31 -10.09
N ASP A 166 -16.94 -13.60 -9.76
CA ASP A 166 -17.87 -13.16 -10.80
C ASP A 166 -17.36 -11.94 -11.57
N ARG A 167 -17.93 -11.72 -12.77
CA ARG A 167 -17.48 -10.63 -13.65
C ARG A 167 -17.61 -9.25 -13.02
N GLY A 168 -18.66 -9.01 -12.24
CA GLY A 168 -18.90 -7.71 -11.61
C GLY A 168 -17.84 -7.41 -10.57
N ASP A 169 -17.51 -8.37 -9.71
CA ASP A 169 -16.47 -8.25 -8.69
C ASP A 169 -15.08 -8.12 -9.35
N ALA A 170 -14.81 -8.84 -10.43
CA ALA A 170 -13.58 -8.73 -11.18
C ALA A 170 -13.41 -7.34 -11.83
N GLU A 171 -14.48 -6.75 -12.37
CA GLU A 171 -14.46 -5.38 -12.92
C GLU A 171 -14.29 -4.31 -11.83
N GLU A 172 -14.90 -4.47 -10.67
CA GLU A 172 -14.70 -3.55 -9.54
C GLU A 172 -13.25 -3.60 -9.07
N LEU A 173 -12.70 -4.79 -8.90
CA LEU A 173 -11.30 -4.98 -8.50
C LEU A 173 -10.32 -4.45 -9.55
N ALA A 174 -10.58 -4.70 -10.85
CA ALA A 174 -9.79 -4.18 -11.96
C ALA A 174 -9.82 -2.64 -12.03
N GLY A 175 -10.99 -2.04 -11.78
CA GLY A 175 -11.13 -0.58 -11.69
C GLY A 175 -10.29 0.01 -10.57
N ALA A 176 -10.34 -0.58 -9.37
CA ALA A 176 -9.51 -0.18 -8.23
C ALA A 176 -8.01 -0.39 -8.51
N LEU A 177 -7.64 -1.48 -9.18
CA LEU A 177 -6.25 -1.78 -9.54
C LEU A 177 -5.67 -0.77 -10.52
N ARG A 178 -6.45 -0.37 -11.55
CA ARG A 178 -6.07 0.71 -12.45
C ARG A 178 -5.94 2.05 -11.73
N GLU A 179 -6.91 2.39 -10.88
CA GLU A 179 -6.87 3.61 -10.06
C GLU A 179 -5.60 3.65 -9.21
N ARG A 180 -5.27 2.54 -8.55
CA ARG A 180 -4.05 2.42 -7.75
C ARG A 180 -2.80 2.66 -8.58
N ALA A 181 -2.66 2.00 -9.74
CA ALA A 181 -1.51 2.17 -10.62
C ALA A 181 -1.31 3.62 -11.08
N VAL A 182 -2.40 4.32 -11.39
CA VAL A 182 -2.36 5.75 -11.75
C VAL A 182 -1.92 6.60 -10.56
N ARG A 183 -2.53 6.39 -9.40
CA ARG A 183 -2.26 7.21 -8.20
C ARG A 183 -0.87 7.03 -7.64
N GLU A 184 -0.33 5.81 -7.63
CA GLU A 184 1.06 5.55 -7.21
C GLU A 184 2.05 6.36 -8.07
N LEU A 185 1.83 6.43 -9.37
CA LEU A 185 2.68 7.21 -10.28
C LEU A 185 2.47 8.73 -10.14
N GLU A 186 1.23 9.18 -9.96
CA GLU A 186 0.94 10.60 -9.68
C GLU A 186 1.58 11.06 -8.37
N GLU A 187 1.52 10.25 -7.32
CA GLU A 187 2.18 10.51 -6.04
C GLU A 187 3.70 10.57 -6.20
N ALA A 188 4.30 9.57 -6.87
CA ALA A 188 5.74 9.54 -7.09
C ALA A 188 6.25 10.75 -7.91
N ILE A 189 5.48 11.20 -8.91
CA ILE A 189 5.79 12.40 -9.68
C ILE A 189 5.70 13.65 -8.80
N ALA A 190 4.63 13.78 -8.02
CA ALA A 190 4.44 14.94 -7.15
C ALA A 190 5.51 15.02 -6.05
N VAL A 191 5.86 13.88 -5.43
CA VAL A 191 6.97 13.80 -4.47
C VAL A 191 8.29 14.22 -5.12
N ARG A 192 8.64 13.67 -6.28
CA ARG A 192 9.86 14.05 -7.02
C ARG A 192 9.94 15.55 -7.31
N ASP A 193 8.81 16.13 -7.74
CA ASP A 193 8.77 17.53 -8.16
C ASP A 193 8.76 18.50 -6.98
N ALA A 194 8.24 18.07 -5.81
CA ALA A 194 8.18 18.87 -4.59
C ALA A 194 9.35 18.61 -3.62
N TYR A 195 10.18 17.61 -3.89
CA TYR A 195 11.24 17.21 -2.97
C TYR A 195 12.32 18.27 -2.82
N GLU A 196 12.55 18.69 -1.59
CA GLU A 196 13.71 19.45 -1.15
C GLU A 196 14.36 18.69 0.04
N PRO A 197 15.69 18.45 0.02
CA PRO A 197 16.38 17.79 1.13
C PRO A 197 16.09 18.49 2.46
N ALA A 198 15.72 17.74 3.47
CA ALA A 198 15.25 18.29 4.73
C ALA A 198 16.35 18.44 5.80
N ASP A 199 17.50 17.77 5.63
CA ASP A 199 18.60 17.73 6.61
C ASP A 199 18.07 17.50 8.05
N PRO A 200 17.43 16.35 8.34
CA PRO A 200 16.83 16.09 9.65
C PRO A 200 17.86 16.08 10.76
N ASP A 201 17.51 16.65 11.92
CA ASP A 201 18.30 16.57 13.14
C ASP A 201 18.39 15.12 13.65
N PRO A 202 19.41 14.76 14.48
CA PRO A 202 19.47 13.45 15.10
C PRO A 202 18.18 13.09 15.86
N GLY A 203 17.60 11.91 15.56
CA GLY A 203 16.33 11.44 16.10
C GLY A 203 15.09 12.04 15.42
N GLU A 204 15.26 12.86 14.37
CA GLU A 204 14.15 13.40 13.59
C GLU A 204 13.83 12.50 12.40
N VAL A 205 12.54 12.27 12.15
CA VAL A 205 12.01 11.64 10.94
C VAL A 205 11.24 12.68 10.13
N VAL A 206 11.55 12.76 8.83
CA VAL A 206 10.81 13.59 7.87
C VAL A 206 10.20 12.70 6.81
N VAL A 207 8.91 12.89 6.57
CA VAL A 207 8.18 12.19 5.51
C VAL A 207 7.89 13.16 4.38
N HIS A 208 8.32 12.80 3.17
CA HIS A 208 7.98 13.53 1.96
C HIS A 208 6.83 12.81 1.25
N ASP A 209 5.74 13.50 1.02
CA ASP A 209 4.62 13.04 0.21
C ASP A 209 4.26 14.08 -0.86
N SER A 210 3.22 13.85 -1.64
CA SER A 210 2.78 14.76 -2.69
C SER A 210 2.43 16.18 -2.22
N GLU A 211 2.23 16.38 -0.93
CA GLU A 211 1.88 17.66 -0.32
C GLU A 211 3.10 18.38 0.31
N GLY A 212 4.29 17.73 0.30
CA GLY A 212 5.56 18.27 0.80
C GLY A 212 6.10 17.54 2.02
N ALA A 213 7.10 18.17 2.69
CA ALA A 213 7.72 17.60 3.87
C ALA A 213 6.82 17.70 5.11
N LYS A 214 6.75 16.61 5.87
CA LYS A 214 5.90 16.49 7.07
C LYS A 214 6.63 15.85 8.24
N HIS A 215 6.16 16.16 9.44
CA HIS A 215 6.48 15.42 10.65
C HIS A 215 5.71 14.08 10.72
N PRO A 216 6.13 13.12 11.55
CA PRO A 216 5.46 11.81 11.69
C PRO A 216 3.99 11.87 12.12
N ASP A 217 3.52 13.00 12.62
CA ASP A 217 2.12 13.24 13.00
C ASP A 217 1.27 13.84 11.86
N GLY A 218 1.84 13.96 10.64
CA GLY A 218 1.19 14.49 9.45
C GLY A 218 1.16 16.01 9.35
N THR A 219 1.72 16.74 10.32
CA THR A 219 1.80 18.21 10.25
C THR A 219 2.90 18.65 9.28
N PRO A 220 2.70 19.72 8.51
CA PRO A 220 3.74 20.27 7.63
C PRO A 220 5.00 20.66 8.41
N ARG A 221 6.17 20.42 7.81
CA ARG A 221 7.47 20.83 8.36
C ARG A 221 7.87 22.22 7.85
#